data_812dcf96a30ca34b80139cbba59718e0
#
_entry.id   812dcf96a30ca34b80139cbba59718e0
#
_cell.length_a   1.000
_cell.length_b   1.000
_cell.length_c   1.000
_cell.angle_alpha   90.00
_cell.angle_beta   90.00
_cell.angle_gamma   90.00
#
_symmetry.space_group_name_H-M   'P 1'
#
loop_
_entity.id
_entity.type
_entity.pdbx_description
1 polymer ?
#
loop_
_entity_poly.entity_id
_entity_poly.type
_entity_poly.pdbx_seq_one_letter_code
_entity_poly.pdbx_strand_id
1 'polypeptide(L)'
;MGLRVSALDGRDPVVDLGEGLEIVLVEAETDSELDLDHIALLSADPAAAEVQWQALGFAPDAKGRLEIGGAWLELRQGDPDDHDRPLLNHIGVLVDSVEEHQAEAEELGVEIDRVVDAPNTLALFVWGPDRVKLEYVEHKPSFSLS
;
A
#
# COMPACT_ATOMS: atom_id res chain seq x y z
N MET A 1 -7.57 7.96 1.22
CA MET A 1 -7.40 6.61 1.82
C MET A 1 -8.73 6.16 2.37
N GLY A 2 -9.07 4.88 2.22
CA GLY A 2 -10.30 4.28 2.77
C GLY A 2 -10.01 3.30 3.88
N LEU A 3 -10.79 3.34 4.95
CA LEU A 3 -10.75 2.39 6.06
C LEU A 3 -12.10 1.70 6.21
N ARG A 4 -12.09 0.38 6.35
CA ARG A 4 -13.28 -0.40 6.68
C ARG A 4 -13.58 -0.30 8.16
N VAL A 5 -14.87 -0.14 8.47
CA VAL A 5 -15.41 -0.12 9.83
C VAL A 5 -16.65 -0.99 9.89
N SER A 6 -16.91 -1.66 11.00
CA SER A 6 -18.09 -2.54 11.17
C SER A 6 -19.41 -1.74 11.19
N ALA A 7 -19.37 -0.48 11.63
CA ALA A 7 -20.52 0.43 11.59
C ALA A 7 -20.06 1.89 11.61
N LEU A 8 -20.79 2.75 10.92
CA LEU A 8 -20.56 4.21 10.97
C LEU A 8 -21.14 4.86 12.22
N ASP A 9 -22.18 4.29 12.81
CA ASP A 9 -22.81 4.78 14.04
C ASP A 9 -23.17 6.28 13.99
N GLY A 10 -23.58 6.77 12.81
CA GLY A 10 -23.92 8.17 12.57
C GLY A 10 -22.72 9.12 12.42
N ARG A 11 -21.50 8.60 12.29
CA ARG A 11 -20.30 9.39 11.95
C ARG A 11 -20.37 9.84 10.49
N ASP A 12 -19.73 10.96 10.19
CA ASP A 12 -19.49 11.36 8.81
C ASP A 12 -18.56 10.31 8.15
N PRO A 13 -18.91 9.78 6.97
CA PRO A 13 -18.07 8.82 6.29
C PRO A 13 -16.78 9.45 5.72
N VAL A 14 -16.64 10.78 5.71
CA VAL A 14 -15.43 11.47 5.24
C VAL A 14 -14.83 12.28 6.37
N VAL A 15 -13.58 12.02 6.67
CA VAL A 15 -12.78 12.74 7.66
C VAL A 15 -11.66 13.48 6.94
N ASP A 16 -11.74 14.81 6.90
CA ASP A 16 -10.66 15.66 6.40
C ASP A 16 -9.59 15.83 7.49
N LEU A 17 -8.38 15.39 7.21
CA LEU A 17 -7.21 15.53 8.09
C LEU A 17 -6.37 16.78 7.76
N GLY A 18 -6.79 17.58 6.80
CA GLY A 18 -6.03 18.72 6.27
C GLY A 18 -4.96 18.31 5.26
N GLU A 19 -4.29 19.30 4.70
CA GLU A 19 -3.20 19.11 3.70
C GLU A 19 -3.60 18.26 2.48
N GLY A 20 -4.90 18.20 2.14
CA GLY A 20 -5.42 17.39 1.03
C GLY A 20 -5.57 15.89 1.34
N LEU A 21 -5.38 15.48 2.60
CA LEU A 21 -5.58 14.10 3.02
C LEU A 21 -6.99 13.88 3.57
N GLU A 22 -7.77 13.06 2.90
CA GLU A 22 -9.08 12.61 3.34
C GLU A 22 -9.06 11.11 3.68
N ILE A 23 -9.73 10.74 4.78
CA ILE A 23 -10.05 9.36 5.10
C ILE A 23 -11.52 9.12 4.81
N VAL A 24 -11.81 8.10 4.02
CA VAL A 24 -13.18 7.62 3.74
C VAL A 24 -13.45 6.39 4.61
N LEU A 25 -14.49 6.43 5.44
CA LEU A 25 -14.93 5.27 6.20
C LEU A 25 -15.91 4.46 5.36
N VAL A 26 -15.61 3.18 5.17
CA VAL A 26 -16.41 2.23 4.40
C VAL A 26 -17.03 1.23 5.36
N GLU A 27 -18.35 1.24 5.48
CA GLU A 27 -19.04 0.23 6.30
C GLU A 27 -18.97 -1.12 5.62
N ALA A 28 -18.32 -2.08 6.29
CA ALA A 28 -18.12 -3.44 5.81
C ALA A 28 -17.94 -4.41 6.98
N GLU A 29 -18.16 -5.68 6.74
CA GLU A 29 -17.79 -6.73 7.69
C GLU A 29 -16.25 -6.80 7.76
N THR A 30 -15.72 -6.74 8.99
CA THR A 30 -14.27 -6.77 9.25
C THR A 30 -14.00 -7.48 10.58
N ASP A 31 -12.90 -8.21 10.66
CA ASP A 31 -12.45 -8.93 11.85
C ASP A 31 -11.72 -8.03 12.85
N SER A 32 -11.44 -6.79 12.48
CA SER A 32 -10.76 -5.78 13.30
C SER A 32 -11.63 -4.53 13.46
N GLU A 33 -11.31 -3.69 14.44
CA GLU A 33 -12.01 -2.42 14.66
C GLU A 33 -11.87 -1.46 13.47
N LEU A 34 -10.68 -1.47 12.85
CA LEU A 34 -10.33 -0.72 11.64
C LEU A 34 -9.51 -1.62 10.74
N ASP A 35 -9.82 -1.61 9.45
CA ASP A 35 -9.05 -2.31 8.43
C ASP A 35 -8.83 -1.42 7.22
N LEU A 36 -7.76 -1.65 6.47
CA LEU A 36 -7.48 -0.90 5.25
C LEU A 36 -8.42 -1.35 4.13
N ASP A 37 -9.17 -0.40 3.56
CA ASP A 37 -9.98 -0.65 2.37
C ASP A 37 -9.20 -0.31 1.10
N HIS A 38 -8.72 0.93 0.99
CA HIS A 38 -7.99 1.37 -0.19
C HIS A 38 -7.05 2.55 0.05
N ILE A 39 -6.14 2.72 -0.91
CA ILE A 39 -5.29 3.90 -1.04
C ILE A 39 -5.51 4.48 -2.44
N ALA A 40 -5.79 5.78 -2.54
CA ALA A 40 -5.79 6.50 -3.81
C ALA A 40 -4.44 7.20 -3.98
N LEU A 41 -3.78 6.98 -5.11
CA LEU A 41 -2.51 7.57 -5.47
C LEU A 41 -2.65 8.44 -6.72
N LEU A 42 -1.99 9.58 -6.74
CA LEU A 42 -1.80 10.34 -7.96
C LEU A 42 -0.67 9.69 -8.79
N SER A 43 -0.86 9.64 -10.09
CA SER A 43 0.14 9.14 -11.04
C SER A 43 0.19 10.04 -12.26
N ALA A 44 1.40 10.32 -12.72
CA ALA A 44 1.62 11.05 -13.96
C ALA A 44 1.16 10.25 -15.19
N ASP A 45 1.25 8.92 -15.14
CA ASP A 45 0.75 7.98 -16.14
C ASP A 45 0.15 6.75 -15.47
N PRO A 46 -1.15 6.76 -15.09
CA PRO A 46 -1.80 5.64 -14.41
C PRO A 46 -1.72 4.31 -15.16
N ALA A 47 -1.74 4.33 -16.50
CA ALA A 47 -1.68 3.10 -17.29
C ALA A 47 -0.28 2.46 -17.24
N ALA A 48 0.77 3.25 -17.30
CA ALA A 48 2.14 2.75 -17.12
C ALA A 48 2.39 2.30 -15.67
N ALA A 49 1.89 3.06 -14.69
CA ALA A 49 2.00 2.72 -13.28
C ALA A 49 1.27 1.40 -12.94
N GLU A 50 0.09 1.16 -13.52
CA GLU A 50 -0.66 -0.09 -13.35
C GLU A 50 0.16 -1.32 -13.73
N VAL A 51 0.84 -1.29 -14.87
CA VAL A 51 1.71 -2.41 -15.31
C VAL A 51 2.85 -2.67 -14.32
N GLN A 52 3.44 -1.60 -13.77
CA GLN A 52 4.53 -1.72 -12.80
C GLN A 52 4.03 -2.23 -11.45
N TRP A 53 2.85 -1.77 -10.97
CA TRP A 53 2.23 -2.29 -9.76
C TRP A 53 1.87 -3.77 -9.88
N GLN A 54 1.39 -4.20 -11.05
CA GLN A 54 1.12 -5.63 -11.31
C GLN A 54 2.41 -6.46 -11.23
N ALA A 55 3.53 -5.96 -11.75
CA ALA A 55 4.82 -6.62 -11.63
C ALA A 55 5.32 -6.72 -10.18
N LEU A 56 4.86 -5.83 -9.29
CA LEU A 56 5.13 -5.84 -7.84
C LEU A 56 4.13 -6.68 -7.02
N GLY A 57 3.27 -7.47 -7.68
CA GLY A 57 2.37 -8.41 -7.02
C GLY A 57 0.93 -7.91 -6.83
N PHE A 58 0.58 -6.71 -7.29
CA PHE A 58 -0.79 -6.21 -7.24
C PHE A 58 -1.61 -6.78 -8.39
N ALA A 59 -2.76 -7.40 -8.09
CA ALA A 59 -3.61 -8.03 -9.09
C ALA A 59 -4.76 -7.10 -9.54
N PRO A 60 -5.04 -6.98 -10.86
CA PRO A 60 -6.19 -6.21 -11.31
C PRO A 60 -7.48 -6.92 -10.94
N ASP A 61 -8.43 -6.21 -10.34
CA ASP A 61 -9.78 -6.73 -10.07
C ASP A 61 -10.73 -6.47 -11.25
N ALA A 62 -11.97 -7.01 -11.15
CA ALA A 62 -13.00 -6.83 -12.19
C ALA A 62 -13.47 -5.38 -12.36
N LYS A 63 -13.10 -4.46 -11.48
CA LYS A 63 -13.42 -3.03 -11.51
C LYS A 63 -12.25 -2.17 -12.00
N GLY A 64 -11.11 -2.80 -12.36
CA GLY A 64 -9.90 -2.08 -12.80
C GLY A 64 -9.12 -1.44 -11.66
N ARG A 65 -9.26 -1.98 -10.43
CA ARG A 65 -8.45 -1.58 -9.26
C ARG A 65 -7.35 -2.61 -9.07
N LEU A 66 -6.28 -2.21 -8.40
CA LEU A 66 -5.14 -3.07 -8.11
C LEU A 66 -5.26 -3.60 -6.68
N GLU A 67 -5.56 -4.87 -6.52
CA GLU A 67 -5.80 -5.52 -5.23
C GLU A 67 -4.53 -6.19 -4.71
N ILE A 68 -4.30 -6.07 -3.41
CA ILE A 68 -3.30 -6.84 -2.66
C ILE A 68 -3.74 -7.01 -1.20
N GLY A 69 -3.70 -8.24 -0.69
CA GLY A 69 -3.97 -8.54 0.72
C GLY A 69 -5.36 -8.12 1.20
N GLY A 70 -6.35 -8.06 0.31
CA GLY A 70 -7.72 -7.64 0.63
C GLY A 70 -7.96 -6.13 0.59
N ALA A 71 -6.92 -5.32 0.42
CA ALA A 71 -7.01 -3.89 0.13
C ALA A 71 -6.75 -3.61 -1.35
N TRP A 72 -6.98 -2.38 -1.81
CA TRP A 72 -6.76 -2.05 -3.21
C TRP A 72 -6.19 -0.64 -3.41
N LEU A 73 -5.50 -0.45 -4.54
CA LEU A 73 -5.04 0.85 -5.01
C LEU A 73 -5.98 1.39 -6.08
N GLU A 74 -6.24 2.70 -6.02
CA GLU A 74 -6.84 3.50 -7.06
C GLU A 74 -5.78 4.44 -7.61
N LEU A 75 -5.47 4.32 -8.90
CA LEU A 75 -4.56 5.23 -9.58
C LEU A 75 -5.37 6.35 -10.23
N ARG A 76 -5.08 7.59 -9.87
CA ARG A 76 -5.72 8.80 -10.41
C ARG A 76 -4.72 9.61 -11.20
N GLN A 77 -5.14 10.12 -12.36
CA GLN A 77 -4.31 11.04 -13.14
C GLN A 77 -4.04 12.30 -12.33
N GLY A 78 -2.76 12.64 -12.16
CA GLY A 78 -2.32 13.84 -11.45
C GLY A 78 -0.81 13.91 -11.33
N ASP A 79 -0.33 14.96 -10.69
CA ASP A 79 1.09 15.14 -10.39
C ASP A 79 1.39 14.53 -9.02
N PRO A 80 2.18 13.46 -8.93
CA PRO A 80 2.54 12.85 -7.65
C PRO A 80 3.40 13.77 -6.77
N ASP A 81 4.05 14.78 -7.36
CA ASP A 81 4.92 15.74 -6.68
C ASP A 81 4.20 17.03 -6.24
N ASP A 82 2.86 17.10 -6.33
CA ASP A 82 2.05 18.29 -6.00
C ASP A 82 2.04 18.64 -4.49
N HIS A 83 2.88 18.00 -3.69
CA HIS A 83 3.01 18.24 -2.26
C HIS A 83 4.46 18.52 -1.85
N ASP A 84 4.65 19.50 -0.96
CA ASP A 84 5.98 19.84 -0.40
C ASP A 84 6.65 18.64 0.32
N ARG A 85 5.83 17.68 0.74
CA ARG A 85 6.29 16.40 1.33
C ARG A 85 5.33 15.27 0.95
N PRO A 86 5.81 14.03 0.81
CA PRO A 86 4.93 12.90 0.55
C PRO A 86 3.99 12.68 1.75
N LEU A 87 2.69 12.61 1.48
CA LEU A 87 1.66 12.27 2.48
C LEU A 87 1.69 10.78 2.84
N LEU A 88 2.15 9.94 1.93
CA LEU A 88 2.37 8.51 2.12
C LEU A 88 3.87 8.22 2.19
N ASN A 89 4.33 7.61 3.28
CA ASN A 89 5.73 7.22 3.42
C ASN A 89 6.04 5.94 2.65
N HIS A 90 5.24 4.88 2.86
CA HIS A 90 5.33 3.58 2.18
C HIS A 90 4.02 2.81 2.31
N ILE A 91 3.88 1.78 1.48
CA ILE A 91 2.85 0.74 1.59
C ILE A 91 3.53 -0.52 2.11
N GLY A 92 3.08 -1.05 3.24
CA GLY A 92 3.57 -2.32 3.80
C GLY A 92 2.72 -3.49 3.32
N VAL A 93 3.37 -4.56 2.86
CA VAL A 93 2.76 -5.82 2.45
C VAL A 93 3.40 -6.96 3.23
N LEU A 94 2.57 -7.75 3.94
CA LEU A 94 3.03 -8.95 4.62
C LEU A 94 3.27 -10.05 3.59
N VAL A 95 4.46 -10.67 3.65
CA VAL A 95 4.88 -11.73 2.73
C VAL A 95 5.48 -12.91 3.49
N ASP A 96 5.50 -14.07 2.84
CA ASP A 96 6.08 -15.29 3.41
C ASP A 96 7.62 -15.31 3.32
N SER A 97 8.20 -14.65 2.31
CA SER A 97 9.65 -14.61 2.08
C SER A 97 10.11 -13.29 1.48
N VAL A 98 10.87 -12.53 2.23
CA VAL A 98 11.54 -11.32 1.74
C VAL A 98 12.66 -11.65 0.75
N GLU A 99 13.34 -12.80 0.92
CA GLU A 99 14.41 -13.25 0.01
C GLU A 99 13.87 -13.49 -1.41
N GLU A 100 12.69 -14.14 -1.54
CA GLU A 100 12.05 -14.37 -2.82
C GLU A 100 11.69 -13.05 -3.51
N HIS A 101 11.07 -12.11 -2.80
CA HIS A 101 10.72 -10.79 -3.34
C HIS A 101 11.95 -9.93 -3.67
N GLN A 102 13.06 -10.10 -2.96
CA GLN A 102 14.31 -9.45 -3.33
C GLN A 102 14.84 -9.99 -4.68
N ALA A 103 14.84 -11.30 -4.86
CA ALA A 103 15.27 -11.91 -6.11
C ALA A 103 14.37 -11.50 -7.30
N GLU A 104 13.05 -11.44 -7.09
CA GLU A 104 12.09 -10.95 -8.09
C GLU A 104 12.34 -9.46 -8.44
N ALA A 105 12.57 -8.62 -7.43
CA ALA A 105 12.87 -7.20 -7.65
C ALA A 105 14.16 -6.99 -8.45
N GLU A 106 15.20 -7.79 -8.17
CA GLU A 106 16.46 -7.78 -8.91
C GLU A 106 16.27 -8.26 -10.37
N GLU A 107 15.47 -9.31 -10.61
CA GLU A 107 15.16 -9.82 -11.95
C GLU A 107 14.38 -8.79 -12.78
N LEU A 108 13.43 -8.11 -12.16
CA LEU A 108 12.61 -7.06 -12.79
C LEU A 108 13.38 -5.74 -12.95
N GLY A 109 14.57 -5.59 -12.36
CA GLY A 109 15.34 -4.35 -12.37
C GLY A 109 14.69 -3.23 -11.54
N VAL A 110 13.92 -3.59 -10.54
CA VAL A 110 13.30 -2.63 -9.60
C VAL A 110 14.36 -2.07 -8.66
N GLU A 111 14.33 -0.77 -8.43
CA GLU A 111 15.28 -0.09 -7.54
C GLU A 111 15.03 -0.50 -6.08
N ILE A 112 15.99 -1.20 -5.48
CA ILE A 112 15.97 -1.54 -4.05
C ILE A 112 16.51 -0.34 -3.26
N ASP A 113 15.73 0.13 -2.28
CA ASP A 113 16.18 1.19 -1.34
C ASP A 113 17.06 0.58 -0.24
N ARG A 114 16.54 -0.43 0.46
CA ARG A 114 17.27 -1.11 1.55
C ARG A 114 16.60 -2.41 2.00
N VAL A 115 17.37 -3.21 2.72
CA VAL A 115 16.86 -4.33 3.53
C VAL A 115 17.08 -3.98 5.01
N VAL A 116 16.09 -4.25 5.83
CA VAL A 116 16.14 -4.04 7.30
C VAL A 116 15.93 -5.36 8.00
N ASP A 117 16.93 -5.79 8.76
CA ASP A 117 16.88 -6.99 9.60
C ASP A 117 16.67 -6.59 11.07
N ALA A 118 15.41 -6.59 11.52
CA ALA A 118 15.03 -6.29 12.88
C ALA A 118 14.89 -7.57 13.71
N PRO A 119 14.82 -7.50 15.04
CA PRO A 119 14.74 -8.69 15.91
C PRO A 119 13.55 -9.60 15.62
N ASN A 120 12.42 -9.05 15.15
CA ASN A 120 11.16 -9.76 14.95
C ASN A 120 10.63 -9.73 13.52
N THR A 121 11.24 -8.93 12.63
CA THR A 121 10.85 -8.79 11.22
C THR A 121 12.07 -8.73 10.31
N LEU A 122 11.89 -9.15 9.06
CA LEU A 122 12.78 -8.83 7.95
C LEU A 122 11.96 -7.99 6.95
N ALA A 123 12.53 -6.91 6.43
CA ALA A 123 11.82 -6.03 5.51
C ALA A 123 12.69 -5.62 4.33
N LEU A 124 12.12 -5.66 3.14
CA LEU A 124 12.70 -5.17 1.90
C LEU A 124 11.94 -3.92 1.45
N PHE A 125 12.65 -2.82 1.26
CA PHE A 125 12.09 -1.59 0.70
C PHE A 125 12.50 -1.43 -0.76
N VAL A 126 11.52 -1.25 -1.64
CA VAL A 126 11.74 -0.98 -3.07
C VAL A 126 11.01 0.29 -3.49
N TRP A 127 11.47 0.90 -4.59
CA TRP A 127 10.80 2.04 -5.19
C TRP A 127 9.83 1.56 -6.27
N GLY A 128 8.55 1.73 -6.00
CA GLY A 128 7.47 1.50 -6.96
C GLY A 128 7.24 2.70 -7.90
N PRO A 129 6.17 2.64 -8.71
CA PRO A 129 5.77 3.71 -9.61
C PRO A 129 5.60 5.04 -8.88
N ASP A 130 5.85 6.14 -9.60
CA ASP A 130 5.72 7.51 -9.09
C ASP A 130 6.45 7.74 -7.76
N ARG A 131 7.56 7.02 -7.53
CA ARG A 131 8.39 7.07 -6.31
C ARG A 131 7.65 6.72 -5.03
N VAL A 132 6.54 6.01 -5.11
CA VAL A 132 5.88 5.43 -3.93
C VAL A 132 6.70 4.23 -3.45
N LYS A 133 7.06 4.24 -2.17
CA LYS A 133 7.87 3.17 -1.57
C LYS A 133 6.96 1.99 -1.18
N LEU A 134 7.39 0.77 -1.53
CA LEU A 134 6.76 -0.48 -1.11
C LEU A 134 7.70 -1.20 -0.13
N GLU A 135 7.13 -1.70 0.96
CA GLU A 135 7.81 -2.51 1.97
C GLU A 135 7.23 -3.92 1.96
N TYR A 136 8.02 -4.93 1.61
CA TYR A 136 7.70 -6.33 1.84
C TYR A 136 8.19 -6.71 3.24
N VAL A 137 7.28 -7.19 4.09
CA VAL A 137 7.56 -7.51 5.50
C VAL A 137 7.35 -9.00 5.74
N GLU A 138 8.38 -9.67 6.25
CA GLU A 138 8.31 -11.05 6.72
C GLU A 138 8.36 -11.05 8.24
N HIS A 139 7.44 -11.75 8.89
CA HIS A 139 7.46 -11.97 10.32
C HIS A 139 8.41 -13.12 10.67
N LYS A 140 9.40 -12.85 11.50
CA LYS A 140 10.27 -13.89 12.06
C LYS A 140 9.50 -14.74 13.09
N PRO A 141 9.97 -15.96 13.41
CA PRO A 141 9.34 -16.80 14.44
C PRO A 141 9.21 -16.13 15.81
N SER A 142 10.01 -15.12 16.09
CA SER A 142 9.98 -14.30 17.32
C SER A 142 8.94 -13.18 17.30
N PHE A 143 8.22 -13.00 16.19
CA PHE A 143 7.22 -11.92 16.07
C PHE A 143 6.06 -12.12 17.04
N SER A 144 5.67 -11.04 17.74
CA SER A 144 4.51 -11.00 18.63
C SER A 144 3.86 -9.64 18.56
N LEU A 145 2.53 -9.60 18.52
CA LEU A 145 1.69 -8.40 18.60
C LEU A 145 1.40 -7.97 20.05
N SER A 146 2.12 -8.52 21.07
CA SER A 146 1.92 -8.21 22.47
C SER A 146 2.48 -6.85 22.87
#